data_4c35c9cdcc393dcd8da8aa9d7f0610f9
#
_entry.id   4c35c9cdcc393dcd8da8aa9d7f0610f9
#
_cell.length_a   1.000
_cell.length_b   1.000
_cell.length_c   1.000
_cell.angle_alpha   90.00
_cell.angle_beta   90.00
_cell.angle_gamma   90.00
#
_symmetry.space_group_name_H-M   'P 1'
#
loop_
_entity.id
_entity.type
_entity.pdbx_description
1 polymer ?
#
loop_
_entity_poly.entity_id
_entity_poly.type
_entity_poly.pdbx_seq_one_letter_code
_entity_poly.pdbx_strand_id
1 'polypeptide(L)'
;MDYKALIAFFDEYNAHYRSFLKFEYSKMDMLNKNEIEKLSASLSAEQAFIMKSNALEKQRLALLGDNSSKTFEQIVSEAPEEYKSRLEEQRAS
;
A
#
# COMPACT_ATOMS: atom_id res chain seq x y z
N MET A 1 -19.06 -6.62 5.75
CA MET A 1 -17.76 -6.24 5.11
C MET A 1 -17.51 -7.12 3.89
N ASP A 2 -17.08 -6.55 2.78
CA ASP A 2 -16.76 -7.29 1.58
C ASP A 2 -15.30 -7.76 1.63
N TYR A 3 -15.09 -8.98 2.08
CA TYR A 3 -13.74 -9.55 2.25
C TYR A 3 -13.03 -9.74 0.91
N LYS A 4 -13.77 -10.03 -0.15
CA LYS A 4 -13.18 -10.22 -1.48
C LYS A 4 -12.60 -8.91 -2.00
N ALA A 5 -13.33 -7.81 -1.86
CA ALA A 5 -12.86 -6.48 -2.23
C ALA A 5 -11.69 -6.05 -1.34
N LEU A 6 -11.73 -6.40 -0.07
CA LEU A 6 -10.68 -6.08 0.89
C LEU A 6 -9.37 -6.78 0.54
N ILE A 7 -9.43 -8.05 0.15
CA ILE A 7 -8.26 -8.82 -0.29
C ILE A 7 -7.65 -8.17 -1.53
N ALA A 8 -8.48 -7.82 -2.52
CA ALA A 8 -8.01 -7.15 -3.73
C ALA A 8 -7.35 -5.80 -3.40
N PHE A 9 -7.92 -5.06 -2.46
CA PHE A 9 -7.36 -3.79 -1.99
C PHE A 9 -5.97 -3.99 -1.37
N PHE A 10 -5.82 -4.96 -0.48
CA PHE A 10 -4.53 -5.20 0.18
C PHE A 10 -3.46 -5.69 -0.78
N ASP A 11 -3.83 -6.45 -1.82
CA ASP A 11 -2.88 -6.83 -2.86
C ASP A 11 -2.34 -5.58 -3.58
N GLU A 12 -3.22 -4.66 -3.94
CA GLU A 12 -2.84 -3.40 -4.60
C GLU A 12 -2.03 -2.50 -3.66
N TYR A 13 -2.44 -2.42 -2.41
CA TYR A 13 -1.77 -1.65 -1.38
C TYR A 13 -0.33 -2.13 -1.18
N ASN A 14 -0.14 -3.44 -1.03
CA ASN A 14 1.18 -4.04 -0.85
C ASN A 14 2.06 -3.82 -2.08
N ALA A 15 1.51 -3.98 -3.28
CA ALA A 15 2.23 -3.73 -4.52
C ALA A 15 2.68 -2.27 -4.64
N HIS A 16 1.80 -1.35 -4.26
CA HIS A 16 2.11 0.08 -4.29
C HIS A 16 3.26 0.40 -3.33
N TYR A 17 3.22 -0.10 -2.10
CA TYR A 17 4.27 0.17 -1.12
C TYR A 17 5.61 -0.46 -1.50
N ARG A 18 5.60 -1.65 -2.11
CA ARG A 18 6.83 -2.25 -2.63
C ARG A 18 7.45 -1.39 -3.73
N SER A 19 6.62 -0.88 -4.65
CA SER A 19 7.08 0.02 -5.70
C SER A 19 7.62 1.34 -5.14
N PHE A 20 6.95 1.87 -4.12
CA PHE A 20 7.36 3.09 -3.45
C PHE A 20 8.73 2.91 -2.79
N LEU A 21 8.95 1.79 -2.10
CA LEU A 21 10.24 1.49 -1.47
C LEU A 21 11.37 1.40 -2.49
N LYS A 22 11.12 0.74 -3.62
CA LYS A 22 12.11 0.67 -4.71
C LYS A 22 12.44 2.06 -5.24
N PHE A 23 11.43 2.90 -5.36
CA PHE A 23 11.62 4.28 -5.80
C PHE A 23 12.48 5.06 -4.81
N GLU A 24 12.22 4.93 -3.51
CA GLU A 24 12.99 5.61 -2.48
C GLU A 24 14.46 5.15 -2.46
N TYR A 25 14.73 3.86 -2.66
CA TYR A 25 16.09 3.37 -2.78
C TYR A 25 16.80 3.92 -4.00
N SER A 26 16.13 4.01 -5.15
CA SER A 26 16.67 4.62 -6.36
C SER A 26 17.02 6.08 -6.13
N LYS A 27 16.19 6.80 -5.41
CA LYS A 27 16.40 8.20 -5.08
C LYS A 27 17.63 8.38 -4.18
N MET A 28 17.81 7.51 -3.20
CA MET A 28 19.01 7.52 -2.36
C MET A 28 20.28 7.27 -3.19
N ASP A 29 20.22 6.35 -4.15
CA ASP A 29 21.33 6.07 -5.05
C ASP A 29 21.69 7.31 -5.88
N MET A 30 20.70 8.02 -6.40
CA MET A 30 20.90 9.26 -7.15
C MET A 30 21.55 10.35 -6.28
N LEU A 31 21.17 10.44 -5.01
CA LEU A 31 21.78 11.37 -4.06
C LEU A 31 23.25 11.02 -3.84
N ASN A 32 23.55 9.75 -3.63
CA ASN A 32 24.92 9.29 -3.40
C ASN A 32 25.82 9.53 -4.60
N LYS A 33 25.27 9.45 -5.81
CA LYS A 33 26.00 9.69 -7.06
C LYS A 33 25.95 11.14 -7.51
N ASN A 34 25.29 12.02 -6.75
CA ASN A 34 25.12 13.43 -7.06
C ASN A 34 24.48 13.68 -8.44
N GLU A 35 23.47 12.88 -8.77
CA GLU A 35 22.74 12.97 -10.05
C GLU A 35 21.57 13.93 -9.92
N ILE A 36 21.84 15.23 -9.86
CA ILE A 36 20.86 16.27 -9.56
C ILE A 36 19.74 16.33 -10.59
N GLU A 37 20.06 16.18 -11.87
CA GLU A 37 19.03 16.22 -12.94
C GLU A 37 18.04 15.08 -12.81
N LYS A 38 18.52 13.88 -12.47
CA LYS A 38 17.66 12.73 -12.25
C LYS A 38 16.79 12.90 -11.01
N LEU A 39 17.33 13.52 -9.95
CA LEU A 39 16.57 13.86 -8.75
C LEU A 39 15.45 14.83 -9.06
N SER A 40 15.70 15.86 -9.84
CA SER A 40 14.67 16.81 -10.26
C SER A 40 13.57 16.11 -11.05
N ALA A 41 13.94 15.22 -11.98
CA ALA A 41 12.96 14.45 -12.74
C ALA A 41 12.14 13.51 -11.86
N SER A 42 12.70 13.02 -10.76
CA SER A 42 12.01 12.09 -9.87
C SER A 42 10.89 12.76 -9.06
N LEU A 43 10.85 14.09 -8.97
CA LEU A 43 9.83 14.80 -8.22
C LEU A 43 8.43 14.54 -8.74
N SER A 44 8.24 14.48 -10.05
CA SER A 44 6.94 14.16 -10.64
C SER A 44 6.48 12.74 -10.30
N ALA A 45 7.41 11.79 -10.34
CA ALA A 45 7.12 10.41 -9.96
C ALA A 45 6.77 10.31 -8.48
N GLU A 46 7.48 11.04 -7.61
CA GLU A 46 7.20 11.08 -6.19
C GLU A 46 5.80 11.61 -5.91
N GLN A 47 5.40 12.69 -6.57
CA GLN A 47 4.05 13.25 -6.45
C GLN A 47 2.98 12.26 -6.88
N ALA A 48 3.23 11.49 -7.96
CA ALA A 48 2.31 10.45 -8.41
C ALA A 48 2.14 9.36 -7.36
N PHE A 49 3.23 8.94 -6.70
CA PHE A 49 3.16 7.97 -5.60
C PHE A 49 2.36 8.50 -4.42
N ILE A 50 2.56 9.76 -4.06
CA ILE A 50 1.83 10.41 -2.96
C ILE A 50 0.33 10.47 -3.28
N MET A 51 -0.03 10.86 -4.49
CA MET A 51 -1.43 10.92 -4.93
C MET A 51 -2.08 9.54 -4.87
N LYS A 52 -1.36 8.50 -5.30
CA LYS A 52 -1.87 7.14 -5.24
C LYS A 52 -2.02 6.66 -3.80
N SER A 53 -1.08 7.01 -2.91
CA SER A 53 -1.17 6.70 -1.49
C SER A 53 -2.42 7.31 -0.87
N ASN A 54 -2.72 8.57 -1.21
CA ASN A 54 -3.92 9.25 -0.73
C ASN A 54 -5.21 8.60 -1.25
N ALA A 55 -5.21 8.19 -2.52
CA ALA A 55 -6.35 7.50 -3.11
C ALA A 55 -6.58 6.14 -2.46
N LEU A 56 -5.51 5.39 -2.18
CA LEU A 56 -5.59 4.11 -1.49
C LEU A 56 -6.11 4.28 -0.06
N GLU A 57 -5.70 5.33 0.64
CA GLU A 57 -6.18 5.61 1.99
C GLU A 57 -7.69 5.89 2.00
N LYS A 58 -8.18 6.66 1.03
CA LYS A 58 -9.61 6.90 0.88
C LYS A 58 -10.37 5.62 0.58
N GLN A 59 -9.81 4.77 -0.27
CA GLN A 59 -10.40 3.48 -0.63
C GLN A 59 -10.45 2.56 0.59
N ARG A 60 -9.39 2.55 1.41
CA ARG A 60 -9.35 1.78 2.65
C ARG A 60 -10.48 2.18 3.58
N LEU A 61 -10.66 3.49 3.80
CA LEU A 61 -11.71 4.00 4.67
C LEU A 61 -13.10 3.63 4.14
N ALA A 62 -13.30 3.71 2.83
CA ALA A 62 -14.57 3.36 2.21
C ALA A 62 -14.88 1.86 2.35
N LEU A 63 -13.88 0.99 2.18
CA LEU A 63 -14.06 -0.46 2.30
C LEU A 63 -14.30 -0.90 3.73
N LEU A 64 -13.62 -0.30 4.68
CA LEU A 64 -13.74 -0.68 6.09
C LEU A 64 -14.97 -0.06 6.75
N GLY A 65 -15.36 1.15 6.33
CA GLY A 65 -16.50 1.85 6.92
C GLY A 65 -16.35 1.96 8.43
N ASP A 66 -17.32 1.43 9.19
CA ASP A 66 -17.30 1.45 10.65
C ASP A 66 -16.19 0.59 11.26
N ASN A 67 -15.54 -0.24 10.45
CA ASN A 67 -14.44 -1.10 10.89
C ASN A 67 -13.07 -0.44 10.69
N SER A 68 -13.01 0.83 10.29
CA SER A 68 -11.75 1.53 10.00
C SER A 68 -10.82 1.65 11.21
N SER A 69 -11.36 1.57 12.42
CA SER A 69 -10.58 1.60 13.66
C SER A 69 -10.04 0.23 14.07
N LYS A 70 -10.48 -0.85 13.42
CA LYS A 70 -10.02 -2.20 13.73
C LYS A 70 -8.62 -2.42 13.20
N THR A 71 -7.83 -3.20 13.94
CA THR A 71 -6.51 -3.63 13.47
C THR A 71 -6.68 -4.70 12.38
N PHE A 72 -5.64 -4.89 11.58
CA PHE A 72 -5.63 -5.96 10.57
C PHE A 72 -5.88 -7.33 11.22
N GLU A 73 -5.30 -7.57 12.38
CA GLU A 73 -5.47 -8.84 13.10
C GLU A 73 -6.92 -9.07 13.55
N GLN A 74 -7.61 -8.01 13.96
CA GLN A 74 -9.03 -8.11 14.31
C GLN A 74 -9.86 -8.45 13.07
N ILE A 75 -9.56 -7.84 11.94
CA ILE A 75 -10.24 -8.12 10.68
C ILE A 75 -10.05 -9.58 10.27
N VAL A 76 -8.82 -10.08 10.37
CA VAL A 76 -8.50 -11.48 10.05
C VAL A 76 -9.25 -12.43 10.96
N SER A 77 -9.31 -12.15 12.26
CA SER A 77 -9.97 -13.04 13.22
C SER A 77 -11.48 -13.14 12.99
N GLU A 78 -12.09 -12.10 12.45
CA GLU A 78 -13.53 -12.06 12.15
C GLU A 78 -13.88 -12.57 10.76
N ALA A 79 -12.88 -12.79 9.90
CA ALA A 79 -13.10 -13.19 8.51
C ALA A 79 -13.54 -14.66 8.42
N PRO A 80 -14.39 -15.00 7.41
CA PRO A 80 -14.67 -16.40 7.11
C PRO A 80 -13.40 -17.16 6.76
N GLU A 81 -13.38 -18.45 7.05
CA GLU A 81 -12.21 -19.31 6.82
C GLU A 81 -11.66 -19.24 5.39
N GLU A 82 -12.53 -19.14 4.40
CA GLU A 82 -12.12 -19.06 3.00
C GLU A 82 -11.27 -17.82 2.68
N TYR A 83 -11.43 -16.73 3.45
CA TYR A 83 -10.68 -15.48 3.26
C TYR A 83 -9.54 -15.33 4.26
N LYS A 84 -9.63 -15.98 5.41
CA LYS A 84 -8.66 -15.84 6.49
C LYS A 84 -7.25 -16.18 6.06
N SER A 85 -7.09 -17.29 5.35
CA SER A 85 -5.80 -17.75 4.84
C SER A 85 -5.17 -16.71 3.89
N ARG A 86 -5.98 -16.14 2.98
CA ARG A 86 -5.51 -15.11 2.06
C ARG A 86 -5.08 -13.86 2.77
N LEU A 87 -5.83 -13.42 3.77
CA LEU A 87 -5.51 -12.24 4.56
C LEU A 87 -4.22 -12.45 5.36
N GLU A 88 -4.01 -13.63 5.89
CA GLU A 88 -2.78 -13.96 6.61
C GLU A 88 -1.56 -13.97 5.69
N GLU A 89 -1.70 -14.45 4.45
CA GLU A 89 -0.65 -14.36 3.45
C GLU A 89 -0.27 -12.91 3.17
N GLN A 90 -1.26 -12.02 3.06
CA GLN A 90 -1.02 -10.61 2.81
C GLN A 90 -0.28 -9.94 3.96
N ARG A 91 -0.57 -10.36 5.19
CA ARG A 91 0.13 -9.85 6.36
C ARG A 91 1.61 -10.21 6.33
N ALA A 92 1.94 -11.40 5.83
CA ALA A 92 3.31 -11.88 5.75
C ALA A 92 4.13 -11.23 4.64
N SER A 93 3.48 -10.64 3.66
CA SER A 93 4.17 -9.95 2.55
C SER A 93 4.39 -8.43 2.87
#